data_d296382d598933932068adc5ac7ae03c
#
_entry.id   d296382d598933932068adc5ac7ae03c
#
_cell.length_a   1.000
_cell.length_b   1.000
_cell.length_c   1.000
_cell.angle_alpha   90.00
_cell.angle_beta   90.00
_cell.angle_gamma   90.00
#
_symmetry.space_group_name_H-M   'P 1'
#
loop_
_entity.id
_entity.type
_entity.pdbx_description
1 polymer ?
#
loop_
_entity_poly.entity_id
_entity_poly.type
_entity_poly.pdbx_seq_one_letter_code
_entity_poly.pdbx_strand_id
1 'polypeptide(L)'
;CSIAKAANKSDFANFTEHQEQVGPAVKVVKSPRQINAIIDDVHKRFLGFPRRIGGSKVMFDHDRDTHEIVIIHEPADLFSWIGRKSKRRIAWGIGDAFVTKAELFRGLVAESQVYEAISTVPDWPRRPDVYYAHQPMPQPSPGHQYFHDLVDFFDPADDGNKTMLKALIMAPIWYIRDIPRPGWIIDSEDGAGTGKTTLVELISKLYRSNPIRTNRQELKTASIELIKRIVSHDGRQCRILLVDNVTGEFHCAELSDFMTASSISGKAPYGRGEETRPNNLTYVITANSATVDNDLSDRCYYVKVAKPRRSGNWKRDVLEYIEKFRMNIFADIIDMIERRDPIECEPQTRFPEFEETILRAACDDEEEYRNA
;
A
#
# COMPACT_ATOMS: atom_id res chain seq x y z
N CYS A 1 -13.24 53.51 -24.62
CA CYS A 1 -12.82 53.02 -23.30
C CYS A 1 -13.60 51.73 -23.00
N SER A 2 -12.97 50.58 -23.16
CA SER A 2 -13.56 49.27 -22.80
C SER A 2 -13.55 49.12 -21.28
N ILE A 3 -14.70 49.16 -20.66
CA ILE A 3 -14.84 48.75 -19.26
C ILE A 3 -14.85 47.21 -19.24
N ALA A 4 -13.69 46.64 -19.08
CA ALA A 4 -13.58 45.22 -18.78
C ALA A 4 -14.20 44.97 -17.40
N LYS A 5 -15.47 44.59 -17.35
CA LYS A 5 -15.99 43.91 -16.17
C LYS A 5 -15.26 42.56 -16.10
N ALA A 6 -14.39 42.41 -15.11
CA ALA A 6 -13.76 41.15 -14.83
C ALA A 6 -14.83 40.08 -14.85
N ALA A 7 -14.70 39.11 -15.75
CA ALA A 7 -15.49 37.88 -15.73
C ALA A 7 -15.51 37.36 -14.29
N ASN A 8 -16.68 36.98 -13.84
CA ASN A 8 -16.88 36.49 -12.48
C ASN A 8 -15.73 35.56 -12.11
N LYS A 9 -14.87 35.94 -11.16
CA LYS A 9 -13.70 35.18 -10.68
C LYS A 9 -14.07 33.77 -10.18
N SER A 10 -15.32 33.40 -10.34
CA SER A 10 -15.95 32.22 -9.76
C SER A 10 -16.00 31.00 -10.66
N ASP A 11 -16.09 31.11 -11.97
CA ASP A 11 -16.34 29.96 -12.85
C ASP A 11 -15.04 29.33 -13.37
N PHE A 12 -15.03 27.99 -13.48
CA PHE A 12 -13.98 27.28 -14.20
C PHE A 12 -14.35 27.25 -15.69
N ALA A 13 -13.55 27.90 -16.53
CA ALA A 13 -13.90 28.13 -17.93
C ALA A 13 -12.68 28.04 -18.86
N ASN A 14 -12.91 27.60 -20.11
CA ASN A 14 -11.91 27.62 -21.19
C ASN A 14 -11.97 28.91 -22.04
N PHE A 15 -12.67 29.95 -21.56
CA PHE A 15 -12.77 31.26 -22.18
C PHE A 15 -12.78 32.36 -21.13
N THR A 16 -12.51 33.58 -21.61
CA THR A 16 -12.77 34.82 -20.89
C THR A 16 -13.94 35.54 -21.55
N GLU A 17 -14.76 36.23 -20.77
CA GLU A 17 -15.85 37.06 -21.29
C GLU A 17 -15.47 38.53 -21.21
N HIS A 18 -15.70 39.29 -22.28
CA HIS A 18 -15.58 40.71 -22.30
C HIS A 18 -16.78 41.33 -23.02
N GLN A 19 -17.09 42.56 -22.68
CA GLN A 19 -18.18 43.32 -23.32
C GLN A 19 -17.60 44.12 -24.48
N GLU A 20 -18.19 43.95 -25.64
CA GLU A 20 -17.85 44.71 -26.84
C GLU A 20 -19.06 45.55 -27.23
N GLN A 21 -18.84 46.84 -27.53
CA GLN A 21 -19.90 47.73 -27.97
C GLN A 21 -20.05 47.60 -29.49
N VAL A 22 -21.18 47.06 -29.92
CA VAL A 22 -21.52 46.90 -31.34
C VAL A 22 -22.70 47.85 -31.63
N GLY A 23 -22.40 49.07 -32.05
CA GLY A 23 -23.41 50.11 -32.19
C GLY A 23 -24.04 50.50 -30.84
N PRO A 24 -25.36 50.64 -30.75
CA PRO A 24 -26.05 50.98 -29.50
C PRO A 24 -26.15 49.74 -28.53
N ALA A 25 -25.81 48.54 -28.97
CA ALA A 25 -25.95 47.32 -28.18
C ALA A 25 -24.59 46.87 -27.56
N VAL A 26 -24.64 46.32 -26.33
CA VAL A 26 -23.49 45.69 -25.69
C VAL A 26 -23.60 44.18 -25.89
N LYS A 27 -22.61 43.60 -26.59
CA LYS A 27 -22.53 42.15 -26.81
C LYS A 27 -21.46 41.55 -25.91
N VAL A 28 -21.77 40.39 -25.29
CA VAL A 28 -20.77 39.58 -24.56
C VAL A 28 -20.04 38.70 -25.57
N VAL A 29 -18.73 38.89 -25.68
CA VAL A 29 -17.86 38.11 -26.55
C VAL A 29 -17.03 37.18 -25.70
N LYS A 30 -16.90 35.92 -26.16
CA LYS A 30 -16.08 34.86 -25.51
C LYS A 30 -14.77 34.72 -26.27
N SER A 31 -13.67 34.95 -25.57
CA SER A 31 -12.33 34.77 -26.12
C SER A 31 -11.72 33.49 -25.56
N PRO A 32 -11.23 32.55 -26.42
CA PRO A 32 -10.61 31.31 -25.98
C PRO A 32 -9.39 31.52 -25.06
N ARG A 33 -9.24 30.69 -24.05
CA ARG A 33 -8.04 30.65 -23.20
C ARG A 33 -7.05 29.65 -23.77
N GLN A 34 -5.76 29.95 -23.61
CA GLN A 34 -4.69 28.98 -23.90
C GLN A 34 -4.72 27.82 -22.90
N ILE A 35 -4.38 26.62 -23.34
CA ILE A 35 -4.39 25.40 -22.52
C ILE A 35 -3.55 25.57 -21.27
N ASN A 36 -2.33 26.13 -21.37
CA ASN A 36 -1.43 26.33 -20.23
C ASN A 36 -2.06 27.22 -19.16
N ALA A 37 -2.77 28.28 -19.56
CA ALA A 37 -3.46 29.16 -18.63
C ALA A 37 -4.62 28.49 -17.89
N ILE A 38 -5.22 27.45 -18.50
CA ILE A 38 -6.26 26.65 -17.86
C ILE A 38 -5.61 25.62 -16.89
N ILE A 39 -4.50 25.00 -17.29
CA ILE A 39 -3.72 24.08 -16.44
C ILE A 39 -3.18 24.82 -15.21
N ASP A 40 -2.60 26.00 -15.38
CA ASP A 40 -2.17 26.88 -14.28
C ASP A 40 -3.30 27.20 -13.30
N ASP A 41 -4.52 27.40 -13.82
CA ASP A 41 -5.70 27.64 -12.99
C ASP A 41 -6.07 26.40 -12.16
N VAL A 42 -5.93 25.20 -12.72
CA VAL A 42 -6.10 23.93 -11.99
C VAL A 42 -5.05 23.82 -10.89
N HIS A 43 -3.77 24.03 -11.19
CA HIS A 43 -2.67 23.95 -10.21
C HIS A 43 -2.86 24.95 -9.05
N LYS A 44 -3.27 26.18 -9.36
CA LYS A 44 -3.52 27.23 -8.35
C LYS A 44 -4.71 26.93 -7.44
N ARG A 45 -5.73 26.26 -7.99
CA ARG A 45 -6.98 25.97 -7.25
C ARG A 45 -6.89 24.69 -6.43
N PHE A 46 -6.14 23.70 -6.92
CA PHE A 46 -6.10 22.35 -6.37
C PHE A 46 -4.67 21.96 -6.01
N LEU A 47 -4.21 22.42 -4.86
CA LEU A 47 -2.84 22.23 -4.39
C LEU A 47 -2.43 20.75 -4.43
N GLY A 48 -1.32 20.46 -5.12
CA GLY A 48 -0.75 19.13 -5.25
C GLY A 48 -1.47 18.20 -6.24
N PHE A 49 -2.46 18.70 -7.00
CA PHE A 49 -3.03 18.04 -8.16
C PHE A 49 -2.44 18.67 -9.44
N PRO A 50 -2.25 17.97 -10.55
CA PRO A 50 -2.56 16.56 -10.78
C PRO A 50 -1.47 15.59 -10.32
N ARG A 51 -1.91 14.40 -9.93
CA ARG A 51 -1.07 13.24 -9.63
C ARG A 51 -1.53 12.05 -10.44
N ARG A 52 -0.63 11.15 -10.83
CA ARG A 52 -0.99 9.93 -11.56
C ARG A 52 -0.20 8.71 -11.10
N ILE A 53 -0.77 7.54 -11.37
CA ILE A 53 -0.10 6.24 -11.16
C ILE A 53 0.76 5.95 -12.40
N GLY A 54 2.01 5.57 -12.17
CA GLY A 54 2.98 5.24 -13.22
C GLY A 54 2.46 4.16 -14.17
N GLY A 55 2.88 4.25 -15.44
CA GLY A 55 2.44 3.32 -16.48
C GLY A 55 0.99 3.51 -16.97
N SER A 56 0.19 4.34 -16.31
CA SER A 56 -1.20 4.58 -16.66
C SER A 56 -1.49 6.06 -16.96
N LYS A 57 -2.64 6.33 -17.56
CA LYS A 57 -3.20 7.69 -17.71
C LYS A 57 -4.15 8.05 -16.56
N VAL A 58 -4.20 7.22 -15.54
CA VAL A 58 -5.11 7.39 -14.41
C VAL A 58 -4.56 8.43 -13.47
N MET A 59 -5.26 9.55 -13.33
CA MET A 59 -4.96 10.55 -12.31
C MET A 59 -5.72 10.25 -11.02
N PHE A 60 -5.28 10.85 -9.93
CA PHE A 60 -5.97 10.75 -8.64
C PHE A 60 -5.84 12.04 -7.83
N ASP A 61 -6.84 12.28 -7.00
CA ASP A 61 -6.80 13.27 -5.93
C ASP A 61 -6.98 12.59 -4.57
N HIS A 62 -6.38 13.17 -3.56
CA HIS A 62 -6.54 12.74 -2.18
C HIS A 62 -7.25 13.84 -1.39
N ASP A 63 -8.45 13.53 -0.93
CA ASP A 63 -9.18 14.40 -0.02
C ASP A 63 -8.57 14.28 1.37
N ARG A 64 -7.90 15.35 1.82
CA ARG A 64 -7.17 15.34 3.10
C ARG A 64 -8.10 15.34 4.31
N ASP A 65 -9.34 15.75 4.14
CA ASP A 65 -10.32 15.82 5.23
C ASP A 65 -11.01 14.46 5.44
N THR A 66 -11.35 13.80 4.34
CA THR A 66 -12.01 12.47 4.38
C THR A 66 -11.02 11.31 4.24
N HIS A 67 -9.78 11.57 3.84
CA HIS A 67 -8.75 10.58 3.45
C HIS A 67 -9.18 9.65 2.31
N GLU A 68 -10.14 10.09 1.50
CA GLU A 68 -10.60 9.35 0.33
C GLU A 68 -9.71 9.63 -0.89
N ILE A 69 -9.43 8.58 -1.65
CA ILE A 69 -8.79 8.68 -2.96
C ILE A 69 -9.85 8.71 -4.03
N VAL A 70 -9.86 9.78 -4.80
CA VAL A 70 -10.73 9.93 -5.96
C VAL A 70 -9.93 9.59 -7.22
N ILE A 71 -10.33 8.55 -7.92
CA ILE A 71 -9.70 8.12 -9.16
C ILE A 71 -10.35 8.82 -10.35
N ILE A 72 -9.54 9.31 -11.31
CA ILE A 72 -9.93 10.09 -12.48
C ILE A 72 -9.39 9.38 -13.72
N HIS A 73 -10.25 8.62 -14.40
CA HIS A 73 -9.88 7.80 -15.55
C HIS A 73 -9.99 8.55 -16.87
N GLU A 74 -10.95 9.47 -16.96
CA GLU A 74 -11.32 10.11 -18.22
C GLU A 74 -11.73 11.59 -18.04
N PRO A 75 -11.87 12.35 -19.14
CA PRO A 75 -12.28 13.77 -19.06
C PRO A 75 -13.60 14.00 -18.31
N ALA A 76 -14.55 13.08 -18.37
CA ALA A 76 -15.83 13.23 -17.66
C ALA A 76 -15.63 13.19 -16.13
N ASP A 77 -14.80 12.28 -15.64
CA ASP A 77 -14.44 12.20 -14.23
C ASP A 77 -13.74 13.46 -13.74
N LEU A 78 -12.78 13.98 -14.54
CA LEU A 78 -12.07 15.22 -14.25
C LEU A 78 -13.04 16.38 -14.05
N PHE A 79 -13.98 16.55 -14.96
CA PHE A 79 -14.94 17.66 -14.87
C PHE A 79 -15.93 17.49 -13.73
N SER A 80 -16.36 16.27 -13.45
CA SER A 80 -17.16 15.94 -12.26
C SER A 80 -16.41 16.29 -10.97
N TRP A 81 -15.13 15.91 -10.90
CA TRP A 81 -14.25 16.22 -9.76
C TRP A 81 -14.04 17.73 -9.60
N ILE A 82 -13.71 18.47 -10.67
CA ILE A 82 -13.56 19.93 -10.65
C ILE A 82 -14.85 20.58 -10.12
N GLY A 83 -16.01 20.15 -10.63
CA GLY A 83 -17.30 20.70 -10.21
C GLY A 83 -17.57 20.50 -8.72
N ARG A 84 -17.29 19.31 -8.19
CA ARG A 84 -17.46 19.01 -6.77
C ARG A 84 -16.50 19.79 -5.87
N LYS A 85 -15.20 19.79 -6.21
CA LYS A 85 -14.16 20.44 -5.40
C LYS A 85 -14.22 21.97 -5.44
N SER A 86 -14.50 22.56 -6.59
CA SER A 86 -14.57 24.02 -6.72
C SER A 86 -15.84 24.62 -6.14
N LYS A 87 -16.91 23.82 -5.98
CA LYS A 87 -18.28 24.29 -5.67
C LYS A 87 -18.75 25.40 -6.62
N ARG A 88 -18.24 25.41 -7.86
CA ARG A 88 -18.42 26.47 -8.85
C ARG A 88 -19.01 25.92 -10.14
N ARG A 89 -19.66 26.79 -10.89
CA ARG A 89 -20.16 26.43 -12.21
C ARG A 89 -18.98 26.20 -13.17
N ILE A 90 -19.08 25.16 -13.97
CA ILE A 90 -18.19 24.92 -15.10
C ILE A 90 -18.83 25.51 -16.35
N ALA A 91 -18.17 26.49 -16.93
CA ALA A 91 -18.58 27.12 -18.19
C ALA A 91 -17.57 26.70 -19.27
N TRP A 92 -17.99 25.83 -20.18
CA TRP A 92 -17.10 25.30 -21.21
C TRP A 92 -17.59 25.61 -22.60
N GLY A 93 -16.84 26.47 -23.36
CA GLY A 93 -17.10 26.79 -24.74
C GLY A 93 -16.83 25.59 -25.66
N ILE A 94 -17.64 25.48 -26.73
CA ILE A 94 -17.55 24.42 -27.74
C ILE A 94 -17.22 25.08 -29.08
N GLY A 95 -16.37 24.47 -29.88
CA GLY A 95 -15.93 24.90 -31.18
C GLY A 95 -14.42 24.80 -31.34
N ASP A 96 -13.93 24.87 -32.58
CA ASP A 96 -12.53 24.60 -32.93
C ASP A 96 -11.51 25.55 -32.27
N ALA A 97 -11.95 26.75 -31.88
CA ALA A 97 -11.11 27.72 -31.19
C ALA A 97 -10.94 27.45 -29.69
N PHE A 98 -11.76 26.58 -29.10
CA PHE A 98 -11.76 26.36 -27.65
C PHE A 98 -11.05 25.04 -27.28
N VAL A 99 -10.26 25.09 -26.21
CA VAL A 99 -9.65 23.87 -25.64
C VAL A 99 -10.75 22.87 -25.27
N THR A 100 -10.65 21.66 -25.80
CA THR A 100 -11.59 20.59 -25.51
C THR A 100 -11.30 19.95 -24.12
N LYS A 101 -12.30 19.27 -23.57
CA LYS A 101 -12.14 18.52 -22.30
C LYS A 101 -11.05 17.46 -22.39
N ALA A 102 -10.93 16.81 -23.55
CA ALA A 102 -9.92 15.80 -23.81
C ALA A 102 -8.50 16.37 -23.91
N GLU A 103 -8.33 17.55 -24.48
CA GLU A 103 -7.04 18.25 -24.52
C GLU A 103 -6.60 18.68 -23.13
N LEU A 104 -7.49 19.26 -22.34
CA LEU A 104 -7.18 19.59 -20.95
C LEU A 104 -6.78 18.35 -20.15
N PHE A 105 -7.54 17.25 -20.27
CA PHE A 105 -7.21 16.01 -19.60
C PHE A 105 -5.82 15.49 -19.99
N ARG A 106 -5.50 15.46 -21.31
CA ARG A 106 -4.17 15.05 -21.80
C ARG A 106 -3.05 15.96 -21.28
N GLY A 107 -3.27 17.27 -21.27
CA GLY A 107 -2.31 18.23 -20.73
C GLY A 107 -2.03 18.00 -19.25
N LEU A 108 -3.07 17.80 -18.44
CA LEU A 108 -2.92 17.48 -17.02
C LEU A 108 -2.23 16.15 -16.78
N VAL A 109 -2.51 15.11 -17.58
CA VAL A 109 -1.80 13.82 -17.52
C VAL A 109 -0.30 14.00 -17.82
N ALA A 110 0.05 14.84 -18.80
CA ALA A 110 1.45 15.09 -19.17
C ALA A 110 2.22 15.81 -18.06
N GLU A 111 1.59 16.74 -17.35
CA GLU A 111 2.20 17.50 -16.26
C GLU A 111 2.07 16.86 -14.88
N SER A 112 1.38 15.70 -14.78
CA SER A 112 1.13 15.03 -13.51
C SER A 112 2.39 14.52 -12.86
N GLN A 113 2.51 14.74 -11.55
CA GLN A 113 3.50 14.04 -10.73
C GLN A 113 3.20 12.54 -10.71
N VAL A 114 4.22 11.74 -11.02
CA VAL A 114 4.10 10.29 -11.16
C VAL A 114 4.45 9.59 -9.87
N TYR A 115 3.60 8.68 -9.44
CA TYR A 115 3.84 7.77 -8.33
C TYR A 115 3.75 6.32 -8.80
N GLU A 116 4.57 5.43 -8.27
CA GLU A 116 4.50 4.01 -8.59
C GLU A 116 3.22 3.37 -8.04
N ALA A 117 2.84 3.79 -6.84
CA ALA A 117 1.65 3.28 -6.15
C ALA A 117 1.05 4.31 -5.19
N ILE A 118 -0.18 4.04 -4.75
CA ILE A 118 -0.83 4.72 -3.62
C ILE A 118 -0.86 3.72 -2.46
N SER A 119 -0.39 4.14 -1.28
CA SER A 119 -0.49 3.34 -0.07
C SER A 119 -1.32 4.04 1.01
N THR A 120 -2.19 3.30 1.65
CA THR A 120 -3.00 3.77 2.79
C THR A 120 -2.41 3.38 4.14
N VAL A 121 -1.22 2.79 4.13
CA VAL A 121 -0.44 2.41 5.31
C VAL A 121 1.03 2.80 5.08
N PRO A 122 1.81 3.05 6.13
CA PRO A 122 3.20 3.43 5.98
C PRO A 122 4.08 2.28 5.46
N ASP A 123 5.20 2.63 4.83
CA ASP A 123 6.36 1.78 4.61
C ASP A 123 7.52 2.30 5.47
N TRP A 124 8.39 1.41 5.86
CA TRP A 124 9.68 1.76 6.45
C TRP A 124 10.83 1.03 5.73
N PRO A 125 11.88 1.74 5.28
CA PRO A 125 11.93 3.20 5.14
C PRO A 125 10.86 3.74 4.19
N ARG A 126 10.49 5.01 4.36
CA ARG A 126 9.48 5.66 3.52
C ARG A 126 9.94 5.73 2.06
N ARG A 127 9.08 5.32 1.15
CA ARG A 127 9.36 5.32 -0.29
C ARG A 127 9.07 6.68 -0.91
N PRO A 128 10.01 7.26 -1.70
CA PRO A 128 9.79 8.53 -2.38
C PRO A 128 8.82 8.44 -3.56
N ASP A 129 8.69 7.26 -4.14
CA ASP A 129 7.88 6.95 -5.33
C ASP A 129 6.46 6.48 -5.01
N VAL A 130 6.09 6.45 -3.72
CA VAL A 130 4.73 6.08 -3.25
C VAL A 130 4.01 7.29 -2.70
N TYR A 131 2.76 7.45 -3.11
CA TYR A 131 1.87 8.42 -2.48
C TYR A 131 1.18 7.83 -1.27
N TYR A 132 1.45 8.39 -0.09
CA TYR A 132 0.85 7.92 1.16
C TYR A 132 -0.43 8.69 1.47
N ALA A 133 -1.56 7.97 1.43
CA ALA A 133 -2.90 8.50 1.69
C ALA A 133 -3.45 8.04 3.04
N HIS A 134 -2.57 7.85 4.02
CA HIS A 134 -2.98 7.52 5.38
C HIS A 134 -3.14 8.78 6.23
N GLN A 135 -3.86 8.65 7.35
CA GLN A 135 -3.92 9.69 8.38
C GLN A 135 -2.51 9.99 8.91
N PRO A 136 -2.27 11.21 9.42
CA PRO A 136 -1.03 11.50 10.13
C PRO A 136 -0.80 10.47 11.24
N MET A 137 0.43 10.00 11.36
CA MET A 137 0.79 9.11 12.47
C MET A 137 0.80 9.90 13.78
N PRO A 138 0.20 9.36 14.84
CA PRO A 138 0.33 9.93 16.18
C PRO A 138 1.77 9.78 16.71
N GLN A 139 2.05 10.33 17.88
CA GLN A 139 3.28 9.99 18.60
C GLN A 139 3.21 8.54 19.07
N PRO A 140 4.35 7.83 19.11
CA PRO A 140 4.40 6.46 19.64
C PRO A 140 3.95 6.44 21.10
N SER A 141 3.34 5.34 21.52
CA SER A 141 2.87 5.20 22.89
C SER A 141 4.02 4.89 23.86
N PRO A 142 3.90 5.27 25.13
CA PRO A 142 4.88 4.87 26.14
C PRO A 142 5.00 3.33 26.19
N GLY A 143 6.22 2.82 26.05
CA GLY A 143 6.48 1.38 26.03
C GLY A 143 5.82 0.62 24.89
N HIS A 144 5.51 1.31 23.78
CA HIS A 144 4.91 0.72 22.57
C HIS A 144 3.64 -0.10 22.85
N GLN A 145 2.80 0.39 23.77
CA GLN A 145 1.67 -0.36 24.33
C GLN A 145 0.68 -0.84 23.28
N TYR A 146 0.35 -0.01 22.26
CA TYR A 146 -0.62 -0.42 21.25
C TYR A 146 -0.12 -1.60 20.41
N PHE A 147 1.19 -1.67 20.15
CA PHE A 147 1.76 -2.80 19.43
C PHE A 147 1.81 -4.04 20.33
N HIS A 148 2.24 -3.92 21.58
CA HIS A 148 2.29 -5.04 22.53
C HIS A 148 0.90 -5.61 22.80
N ASP A 149 -0.11 -4.77 23.01
CA ASP A 149 -1.50 -5.22 23.17
C ASP A 149 -1.99 -6.03 21.95
N LEU A 150 -1.61 -5.61 20.72
CA LEU A 150 -1.93 -6.38 19.52
C LEU A 150 -1.26 -7.75 19.54
N VAL A 151 0.02 -7.84 19.91
CA VAL A 151 0.75 -9.11 20.01
C VAL A 151 0.10 -10.04 21.04
N ASP A 152 -0.28 -9.50 22.19
CA ASP A 152 -0.88 -10.28 23.28
C ASP A 152 -2.25 -10.89 22.92
N PHE A 153 -2.97 -10.32 21.93
CA PHE A 153 -4.19 -10.98 21.39
C PHE A 153 -3.94 -12.35 20.76
N PHE A 154 -2.70 -12.64 20.38
CA PHE A 154 -2.39 -13.85 19.61
C PHE A 154 -1.88 -15.03 20.45
N ASP A 155 -1.73 -14.86 21.76
CA ASP A 155 -1.29 -15.91 22.70
C ASP A 155 -0.05 -16.68 22.19
N PRO A 156 1.14 -16.03 22.05
CA PRO A 156 2.36 -16.74 21.64
C PRO A 156 2.70 -17.86 22.63
N ALA A 157 3.32 -18.95 22.14
CA ALA A 157 3.56 -20.14 22.95
C ALA A 157 4.55 -19.91 24.11
N ASP A 158 5.52 -19.03 23.89
CA ASP A 158 6.58 -18.62 24.83
C ASP A 158 7.18 -17.27 24.39
N ASP A 159 8.16 -16.77 25.14
CA ASP A 159 8.79 -15.47 24.86
C ASP A 159 9.54 -15.45 23.53
N GLY A 160 10.26 -16.49 23.13
CA GLY A 160 10.91 -16.58 21.83
C GLY A 160 9.91 -16.53 20.68
N ASN A 161 8.80 -17.26 20.80
CA ASN A 161 7.71 -17.17 19.82
C ASN A 161 6.99 -15.82 19.86
N LYS A 162 6.96 -15.12 20.99
CA LYS A 162 6.44 -13.76 21.10
C LYS A 162 7.29 -12.80 20.28
N THR A 163 8.61 -12.91 20.36
CA THR A 163 9.57 -12.11 19.58
C THR A 163 9.43 -12.39 18.08
N MET A 164 9.36 -13.67 17.69
CA MET A 164 9.14 -14.04 16.30
C MET A 164 7.80 -13.54 15.78
N LEU A 165 6.75 -13.52 16.60
CA LEU A 165 5.45 -12.98 16.24
C LEU A 165 5.49 -11.45 16.08
N LYS A 166 6.20 -10.73 16.98
CA LYS A 166 6.46 -9.30 16.82
C LYS A 166 7.11 -9.03 15.46
N ALA A 167 8.20 -9.76 15.12
CA ALA A 167 8.91 -9.62 13.86
C ALA A 167 8.03 -9.95 12.64
N LEU A 168 7.20 -10.98 12.70
CA LEU A 168 6.24 -11.32 11.64
C LEU A 168 5.20 -10.21 11.42
N ILE A 169 4.67 -9.60 12.49
CA ILE A 169 3.71 -8.49 12.38
C ILE A 169 4.39 -7.26 11.79
N MET A 170 5.66 -7.01 12.12
CA MET A 170 6.46 -5.89 11.59
C MET A 170 6.93 -6.12 10.15
N ALA A 171 7.20 -7.36 9.73
CA ALA A 171 7.81 -7.68 8.44
C ALA A 171 7.13 -7.00 7.21
N PRO A 172 5.80 -6.88 7.12
CA PRO A 172 5.17 -6.25 5.96
C PRO A 172 5.36 -4.73 5.84
N ILE A 173 5.81 -4.01 6.89
CA ILE A 173 6.13 -2.58 6.78
C ILE A 173 7.49 -2.36 6.13
N TRP A 174 8.38 -3.34 6.25
CA TRP A 174 9.75 -3.25 5.80
C TRP A 174 9.86 -3.26 4.28
N TYR A 175 10.46 -2.20 3.74
CA TYR A 175 10.64 -2.05 2.32
C TYR A 175 12.08 -1.64 1.98
N ILE A 176 12.87 -2.62 1.58
CA ILE A 176 14.18 -2.39 0.95
C ILE A 176 14.16 -3.08 -0.42
N ARG A 177 14.62 -2.38 -1.46
CA ARG A 177 14.70 -2.93 -2.82
C ARG A 177 15.89 -3.87 -2.95
N ASP A 178 15.73 -4.83 -3.82
CA ASP A 178 16.82 -5.72 -4.29
C ASP A 178 17.47 -6.57 -3.19
N ILE A 179 16.76 -6.81 -2.10
CA ILE A 179 17.21 -7.63 -0.98
C ILE A 179 16.29 -8.83 -0.81
N PRO A 180 16.86 -10.03 -0.59
CA PRO A 180 16.08 -11.23 -0.28
C PRO A 180 15.21 -11.05 0.96
N ARG A 181 14.05 -11.67 0.96
CA ARG A 181 13.11 -11.60 2.08
C ARG A 181 12.93 -12.95 2.73
N PRO A 182 12.99 -13.02 4.06
CA PRO A 182 12.71 -14.27 4.76
C PRO A 182 11.26 -14.69 4.57
N GLY A 183 11.03 -15.98 4.52
CA GLY A 183 9.73 -16.58 4.70
C GLY A 183 9.41 -16.82 6.16
N TRP A 184 8.16 -17.17 6.43
CA TRP A 184 7.66 -17.47 7.76
C TRP A 184 6.90 -18.78 7.74
N ILE A 185 7.21 -19.67 8.66
CA ILE A 185 6.46 -20.90 8.87
C ILE A 185 5.73 -20.78 10.19
N ILE A 186 4.39 -20.77 10.12
CA ILE A 186 3.55 -20.81 11.30
C ILE A 186 3.08 -22.24 11.54
N ASP A 187 3.52 -22.83 12.63
CA ASP A 187 3.14 -24.19 13.01
C ASP A 187 2.50 -24.22 14.40
N SER A 188 1.95 -25.35 14.77
CA SER A 188 1.36 -25.61 16.08
C SER A 188 1.43 -27.08 16.43
N GLU A 189 1.84 -27.36 17.64
CA GLU A 189 1.88 -28.74 18.20
C GLU A 189 0.47 -29.34 18.32
N ASP A 190 -0.55 -28.49 18.52
CA ASP A 190 -1.96 -28.89 18.60
C ASP A 190 -2.60 -29.19 17.24
N GLY A 191 -1.87 -29.07 16.13
CA GLY A 191 -2.33 -29.41 14.79
C GLY A 191 -3.32 -28.42 14.18
N ALA A 192 -4.42 -28.93 13.62
CA ALA A 192 -5.42 -28.11 12.93
C ALA A 192 -6.33 -27.36 13.91
N GLY A 193 -6.86 -26.21 13.47
CA GLY A 193 -7.85 -25.43 14.24
C GLY A 193 -7.25 -24.47 15.27
N THR A 194 -5.93 -24.25 15.26
CA THR A 194 -5.23 -23.33 16.17
C THR A 194 -5.30 -21.85 15.74
N GLY A 195 -5.91 -21.55 14.60
CA GLY A 195 -6.12 -20.17 14.13
C GLY A 195 -4.95 -19.59 13.33
N LYS A 196 -3.98 -20.37 12.85
CA LYS A 196 -2.83 -19.94 12.03
C LYS A 196 -3.24 -19.06 10.85
N THR A 197 -4.16 -19.55 10.03
CA THR A 197 -4.69 -18.79 8.87
C THR A 197 -5.37 -17.49 9.30
N THR A 198 -6.14 -17.52 10.41
CA THR A 198 -6.80 -16.34 10.96
C THR A 198 -5.80 -15.31 11.46
N LEU A 199 -4.70 -15.72 12.07
CA LEU A 199 -3.60 -14.85 12.46
C LEU A 199 -3.06 -14.07 11.25
N VAL A 200 -2.75 -14.75 10.15
CA VAL A 200 -2.25 -14.11 8.92
C VAL A 200 -3.28 -13.17 8.31
N GLU A 201 -4.56 -13.53 8.33
CA GLU A 201 -5.65 -12.65 7.89
C GLU A 201 -5.70 -11.37 8.72
N LEU A 202 -5.59 -11.46 10.04
CA LEU A 202 -5.64 -10.31 10.95
C LEU A 202 -4.41 -9.41 10.78
N ILE A 203 -3.21 -9.99 10.63
CA ILE A 203 -2.01 -9.22 10.28
C ILE A 203 -2.24 -8.48 8.94
N SER A 204 -2.78 -9.16 7.92
CA SER A 204 -3.09 -8.52 6.63
C SER A 204 -4.08 -7.37 6.79
N LYS A 205 -5.06 -7.48 7.71
CA LYS A 205 -6.03 -6.40 7.99
C LYS A 205 -5.37 -5.17 8.65
N LEU A 206 -4.32 -5.36 9.46
CA LEU A 206 -3.52 -4.23 9.94
C LEU A 206 -2.98 -3.42 8.75
N TYR A 207 -2.52 -4.10 7.69
CA TYR A 207 -2.02 -3.50 6.45
C TYR A 207 -3.11 -3.18 5.40
N ARG A 208 -4.38 -3.11 5.81
CA ARG A 208 -5.54 -2.79 4.96
C ARG A 208 -5.66 -3.65 3.71
N SER A 209 -5.21 -4.88 3.76
CA SER A 209 -5.28 -5.83 2.65
C SER A 209 -5.84 -7.19 3.09
N ASN A 210 -6.00 -8.07 2.11
CA ASN A 210 -6.12 -9.50 2.35
C ASN A 210 -4.82 -10.17 1.88
N PRO A 211 -4.42 -11.34 2.43
CA PRO A 211 -3.29 -12.05 1.89
C PRO A 211 -3.61 -12.57 0.48
N ILE A 212 -2.62 -12.59 -0.40
CA ILE A 212 -2.70 -13.37 -1.65
C ILE A 212 -2.57 -14.82 -1.24
N ARG A 213 -3.66 -15.57 -1.32
CA ARG A 213 -3.67 -16.98 -0.94
C ARG A 213 -3.25 -17.85 -2.10
N THR A 214 -2.47 -18.86 -1.81
CA THR A 214 -2.08 -19.90 -2.73
C THR A 214 -1.95 -21.23 -1.99
N ASN A 215 -1.76 -22.31 -2.72
CA ASN A 215 -1.53 -23.65 -2.19
C ASN A 215 -0.36 -24.34 -2.92
N ARG A 216 0.07 -25.47 -2.40
CA ARG A 216 1.19 -26.24 -2.94
C ARG A 216 1.06 -26.53 -4.44
N GLN A 217 -0.13 -26.88 -4.91
CA GLN A 217 -0.34 -27.25 -6.31
C GLN A 217 -0.25 -26.02 -7.22
N GLU A 218 -0.84 -24.93 -6.80
CA GLU A 218 -0.82 -23.67 -7.54
C GLU A 218 0.61 -23.09 -7.65
N LEU A 219 1.41 -23.21 -6.59
CA LEU A 219 2.82 -22.85 -6.60
C LEU A 219 3.61 -23.69 -7.62
N LYS A 220 3.51 -25.03 -7.53
CA LYS A 220 4.27 -25.96 -8.40
C LYS A 220 4.00 -25.78 -9.89
N THR A 221 2.84 -25.33 -10.26
CA THR A 221 2.54 -25.02 -11.65
C THR A 221 3.06 -23.65 -12.05
N ALA A 222 3.77 -22.95 -11.15
CA ALA A 222 4.24 -21.55 -11.26
C ALA A 222 3.17 -20.70 -11.91
N SER A 223 1.97 -20.77 -11.36
CA SER A 223 0.79 -20.52 -12.16
C SER A 223 0.82 -19.08 -12.62
N ILE A 224 0.78 -18.93 -13.92
CA ILE A 224 0.58 -17.64 -14.60
C ILE A 224 -0.52 -16.85 -13.89
N GLU A 225 -1.51 -17.55 -13.35
CA GLU A 225 -2.63 -16.94 -12.59
C GLU A 225 -2.20 -16.39 -11.23
N LEU A 226 -1.30 -17.05 -10.50
CA LEU A 226 -0.76 -16.52 -9.25
C LEU A 226 0.05 -15.25 -9.52
N ILE A 227 0.94 -15.29 -10.52
CA ILE A 227 1.74 -14.11 -10.91
C ILE A 227 0.83 -12.97 -11.37
N LYS A 228 -0.20 -13.23 -12.19
CA LYS A 228 -1.20 -12.22 -12.58
C LYS A 228 -1.89 -11.60 -11.36
N ARG A 229 -2.24 -12.39 -10.35
CA ARG A 229 -2.81 -11.87 -9.10
C ARG A 229 -1.81 -10.99 -8.36
N ILE A 230 -0.55 -11.42 -8.28
CA ILE A 230 0.52 -10.68 -7.60
C ILE A 230 0.76 -9.32 -8.26
N VAL A 231 0.84 -9.24 -9.59
CA VAL A 231 1.12 -8.00 -10.32
C VAL A 231 -0.11 -7.15 -10.58
N SER A 232 -1.32 -7.66 -10.35
CA SER A 232 -2.58 -6.91 -10.51
C SER A 232 -2.64 -5.67 -9.63
N HIS A 233 -3.51 -4.72 -9.97
CA HIS A 233 -3.72 -3.50 -9.17
C HIS A 233 -4.01 -3.83 -7.70
N ASP A 234 -4.94 -4.76 -7.44
CA ASP A 234 -5.30 -5.16 -6.08
C ASP A 234 -4.17 -5.96 -5.41
N GLY A 235 -3.49 -6.83 -6.18
CA GLY A 235 -2.34 -7.60 -5.70
C GLY A 235 -1.18 -6.73 -5.24
N ARG A 236 -0.94 -5.60 -5.92
CA ARG A 236 0.11 -4.64 -5.54
C ARG A 236 -0.11 -4.00 -4.16
N GLN A 237 -1.35 -3.93 -3.70
CA GLN A 237 -1.70 -3.45 -2.36
C GLN A 237 -1.52 -4.53 -1.28
N CYS A 238 -1.47 -5.80 -1.67
CA CYS A 238 -1.24 -6.92 -0.76
C CYS A 238 0.22 -6.98 -0.36
N ARG A 239 0.47 -7.17 0.93
CA ARG A 239 1.82 -7.26 1.51
C ARG A 239 2.20 -8.68 1.97
N ILE A 240 1.24 -9.60 1.96
CA ILE A 240 1.44 -10.98 2.40
C ILE A 240 0.99 -11.94 1.31
N LEU A 241 1.86 -12.91 1.00
CA LEU A 241 1.53 -14.11 0.24
C LEU A 241 1.42 -15.27 1.22
N LEU A 242 0.26 -15.90 1.27
CA LEU A 242 -0.04 -17.00 2.18
C LEU A 242 -0.12 -18.32 1.42
N VAL A 243 0.79 -19.23 1.74
CA VAL A 243 0.70 -20.64 1.36
C VAL A 243 -0.04 -21.38 2.47
N ASP A 244 -1.33 -21.66 2.23
CA ASP A 244 -2.23 -22.11 3.29
C ASP A 244 -2.28 -23.63 3.42
N ASN A 245 -2.28 -24.12 4.67
CA ASN A 245 -2.57 -25.48 5.05
C ASN A 245 -1.62 -26.55 4.46
N VAL A 246 -0.33 -26.32 4.58
CA VAL A 246 0.68 -27.29 4.13
C VAL A 246 0.76 -28.49 5.07
N THR A 247 0.80 -29.70 4.50
CA THR A 247 0.90 -30.97 5.23
C THR A 247 1.93 -31.91 4.60
N GLY A 248 2.47 -32.83 5.37
CA GLY A 248 3.46 -33.81 4.91
C GLY A 248 4.77 -33.15 4.47
N GLU A 249 5.51 -33.81 3.57
CA GLU A 249 6.76 -33.23 3.04
C GLU A 249 6.46 -32.06 2.11
N PHE A 250 7.07 -30.90 2.37
CA PHE A 250 6.90 -29.70 1.59
C PHE A 250 8.23 -29.23 1.01
N HIS A 251 8.32 -29.32 -0.30
CA HIS A 251 9.39 -28.80 -1.13
C HIS A 251 8.78 -27.91 -2.22
N CYS A 252 9.30 -26.69 -2.39
CA CYS A 252 8.81 -25.74 -3.36
C CYS A 252 9.93 -24.77 -3.79
N ALA A 253 10.66 -25.14 -4.86
CA ALA A 253 11.72 -24.30 -5.41
C ALA A 253 11.18 -22.96 -5.90
N GLU A 254 9.98 -22.93 -6.46
CA GLU A 254 9.34 -21.72 -6.99
C GLU A 254 9.08 -20.68 -5.87
N LEU A 255 8.78 -21.15 -4.65
CA LEU A 255 8.62 -20.25 -3.50
C LEU A 255 9.97 -19.69 -3.05
N SER A 256 11.02 -20.51 -3.06
CA SER A 256 12.40 -20.09 -2.80
C SER A 256 12.86 -19.03 -3.80
N ASP A 257 12.51 -19.20 -5.09
CA ASP A 257 12.82 -18.23 -6.14
C ASP A 257 12.08 -16.90 -5.91
N PHE A 258 10.81 -16.94 -5.53
CA PHE A 258 10.07 -15.72 -5.18
C PHE A 258 10.70 -14.98 -3.99
N MET A 259 11.13 -15.66 -2.95
CA MET A 259 11.77 -15.04 -1.79
C MET A 259 13.07 -14.31 -2.13
N THR A 260 13.80 -14.79 -3.14
CA THR A 260 15.09 -14.23 -3.55
C THR A 260 15.00 -13.25 -4.71
N ALA A 261 13.89 -13.22 -5.44
CA ALA A 261 13.70 -12.29 -6.54
C ALA A 261 13.59 -10.85 -6.05
N SER A 262 14.26 -9.90 -6.72
CA SER A 262 14.12 -8.47 -6.45
C SER A 262 12.79 -7.90 -6.95
N SER A 263 12.21 -8.50 -7.97
CA SER A 263 10.93 -8.11 -8.54
C SER A 263 10.17 -9.32 -9.10
N ILE A 264 8.87 -9.17 -9.20
CA ILE A 264 7.97 -10.18 -9.78
C ILE A 264 7.33 -9.58 -11.02
N SER A 265 7.52 -10.24 -12.18
CA SER A 265 7.01 -9.82 -13.47
C SER A 265 6.03 -10.84 -14.05
N GLY A 266 5.02 -10.36 -14.74
CA GLY A 266 4.07 -11.20 -15.41
C GLY A 266 3.11 -10.45 -16.31
N LYS A 267 2.27 -11.20 -17.05
CA LYS A 267 1.29 -10.61 -17.94
C LYS A 267 0.23 -9.83 -17.17
N ALA A 268 -0.02 -8.60 -17.60
CA ALA A 268 -1.07 -7.77 -17.05
C ALA A 268 -2.45 -8.43 -17.18
N PRO A 269 -3.28 -8.44 -16.12
CA PRO A 269 -4.69 -8.82 -16.26
C PRO A 269 -5.36 -7.87 -17.27
N TYR A 270 -6.02 -8.41 -18.27
CA TYR A 270 -6.76 -7.66 -19.31
C TYR A 270 -5.93 -6.65 -20.14
N GLY A 271 -4.58 -6.64 -20.02
CA GLY A 271 -3.68 -5.71 -20.68
C GLY A 271 -2.84 -6.35 -21.79
N ARG A 272 -2.25 -5.49 -22.65
CA ARG A 272 -1.20 -5.89 -23.58
C ARG A 272 0.14 -5.53 -22.94
N GLY A 273 0.94 -6.54 -22.56
CA GLY A 273 2.28 -6.33 -22.04
C GLY A 273 2.54 -7.07 -20.72
N GLU A 274 3.72 -6.85 -20.19
CA GLU A 274 4.15 -7.33 -18.88
C GLU A 274 4.04 -6.20 -17.86
N GLU A 275 3.65 -6.57 -16.65
CA GLU A 275 3.73 -5.72 -15.47
C GLU A 275 4.76 -6.27 -14.50
N THR A 276 5.49 -5.36 -13.87
CA THR A 276 6.49 -5.69 -12.85
C THR A 276 6.14 -4.98 -11.57
N ARG A 277 6.27 -5.67 -10.44
CA ARG A 277 6.25 -5.05 -9.12
C ARG A 277 7.55 -5.36 -8.37
N PRO A 278 8.06 -4.43 -7.55
CA PRO A 278 9.11 -4.74 -6.59
C PRO A 278 8.64 -5.85 -5.64
N ASN A 279 9.54 -6.76 -5.29
CA ASN A 279 9.22 -7.82 -4.35
C ASN A 279 9.22 -7.29 -2.91
N ASN A 280 8.05 -6.86 -2.46
CA ASN A 280 7.81 -6.40 -1.09
C ASN A 280 6.82 -7.31 -0.35
N LEU A 281 6.69 -8.56 -0.79
CA LEU A 281 5.81 -9.54 -0.15
C LEU A 281 6.50 -10.17 1.07
N THR A 282 5.73 -10.35 2.14
CA THR A 282 6.05 -11.23 3.25
C THR A 282 5.45 -12.58 2.94
N TYR A 283 6.29 -13.61 2.89
CA TYR A 283 5.89 -14.98 2.54
C TYR A 283 5.56 -15.73 3.80
N VAL A 284 4.33 -16.25 3.92
CA VAL A 284 3.87 -16.98 5.10
C VAL A 284 3.33 -18.34 4.70
N ILE A 285 3.78 -19.37 5.37
CA ILE A 285 3.36 -20.76 5.20
C ILE A 285 2.65 -21.18 6.49
N THR A 286 1.40 -21.62 6.41
CA THR A 286 0.77 -22.28 7.56
C THR A 286 0.95 -23.79 7.44
N ALA A 287 1.63 -24.37 8.42
CA ALA A 287 1.94 -25.79 8.46
C ALA A 287 1.03 -26.54 9.44
N ASN A 288 0.67 -27.76 9.07
CA ASN A 288 -0.01 -28.72 9.94
C ASN A 288 0.82 -30.00 9.97
N SER A 289 1.79 -30.08 10.89
CA SER A 289 2.75 -31.17 11.00
C SER A 289 3.47 -31.45 9.67
N ALA A 290 3.88 -30.36 8.97
CA ALA A 290 4.61 -30.47 7.72
C ALA A 290 6.12 -30.57 8.00
N THR A 291 6.81 -31.39 7.22
CA THR A 291 8.28 -31.41 7.15
C THR A 291 8.69 -30.55 5.96
N VAL A 292 9.33 -29.43 6.24
CA VAL A 292 9.84 -28.52 5.20
C VAL A 292 11.26 -28.94 4.84
N ASP A 293 11.61 -28.91 3.56
CA ASP A 293 12.97 -29.22 3.13
C ASP A 293 14.00 -28.20 3.64
N ASN A 294 15.27 -28.62 3.67
CA ASN A 294 16.33 -27.82 4.25
C ASN A 294 16.52 -26.47 3.55
N ASP A 295 16.45 -26.41 2.20
CA ASP A 295 16.66 -25.17 1.47
C ASP A 295 15.59 -24.12 1.78
N LEU A 296 14.34 -24.54 1.86
CA LEU A 296 13.24 -23.65 2.23
C LEU A 296 13.25 -23.32 3.73
N SER A 297 13.63 -24.29 4.58
CA SER A 297 13.79 -24.09 6.03
C SER A 297 14.83 -23.02 6.34
N ASP A 298 15.97 -23.05 5.66
CA ASP A 298 17.08 -22.07 5.81
C ASP A 298 16.69 -20.66 5.34
N ARG A 299 15.53 -20.51 4.71
CA ARG A 299 14.97 -19.24 4.22
C ARG A 299 13.81 -18.73 5.08
N CYS A 300 13.43 -19.44 6.11
CA CYS A 300 12.24 -19.13 6.88
C CYS A 300 12.53 -19.01 8.37
N TYR A 301 11.88 -18.07 9.00
CA TYR A 301 11.71 -18.02 10.44
C TYR A 301 10.49 -18.86 10.87
N TYR A 302 10.54 -19.39 12.07
CA TYR A 302 9.46 -20.22 12.62
C TYR A 302 8.71 -19.46 13.71
N VAL A 303 7.38 -19.56 13.66
CA VAL A 303 6.48 -19.07 14.71
C VAL A 303 5.60 -20.22 15.18
N LYS A 304 5.72 -20.62 16.42
CA LYS A 304 4.81 -21.60 17.01
C LYS A 304 3.67 -20.89 17.71
N VAL A 305 2.45 -21.29 17.38
CA VAL A 305 1.24 -20.78 18.03
C VAL A 305 0.60 -21.91 18.84
N ALA A 306 0.30 -21.63 20.09
CA ALA A 306 -0.46 -22.52 20.95
C ALA A 306 -1.94 -22.52 20.58
N LYS A 307 -2.68 -23.53 21.01
CA LYS A 307 -4.14 -23.53 20.90
C LYS A 307 -4.70 -22.46 21.84
N PRO A 308 -5.25 -21.38 21.29
CA PRO A 308 -5.64 -20.25 22.12
C PRO A 308 -6.85 -20.58 22.99
N ARG A 309 -6.84 -20.11 24.23
CA ARG A 309 -8.01 -20.08 25.11
C ARG A 309 -8.89 -18.88 24.78
N ARG A 310 -9.34 -18.78 23.51
CA ARG A 310 -10.00 -17.58 22.98
C ARG A 310 -11.51 -17.62 23.20
N SER A 311 -12.10 -16.46 23.47
CA SER A 311 -13.55 -16.28 23.45
C SER A 311 -14.11 -16.43 22.03
N GLY A 312 -15.38 -16.76 21.88
CA GLY A 312 -16.03 -16.84 20.55
C GLY A 312 -16.02 -15.52 19.75
N ASN A 313 -15.74 -14.39 20.40
CA ASN A 313 -15.68 -13.06 19.79
C ASN A 313 -14.25 -12.60 19.44
N TRP A 314 -13.22 -13.36 19.78
CA TRP A 314 -11.82 -12.96 19.66
C TRP A 314 -11.46 -12.32 18.31
N LYS A 315 -11.83 -12.93 17.19
CA LYS A 315 -11.53 -12.38 15.85
C LYS A 315 -12.13 -10.98 15.66
N ARG A 316 -13.33 -10.76 16.16
CA ARG A 316 -13.99 -9.45 16.09
C ARG A 316 -13.29 -8.43 16.98
N ASP A 317 -12.93 -8.82 18.19
CA ASP A 317 -12.29 -7.95 19.17
C ASP A 317 -10.92 -7.47 18.64
N VAL A 318 -10.12 -8.37 18.03
CA VAL A 318 -8.87 -8.01 17.37
C VAL A 318 -9.08 -7.07 16.17
N LEU A 319 -10.09 -7.33 15.34
CA LEU A 319 -10.39 -6.45 14.20
C LEU A 319 -10.80 -5.04 14.66
N GLU A 320 -11.66 -4.94 15.68
CA GLU A 320 -12.06 -3.66 16.27
C GLU A 320 -10.86 -2.91 16.85
N TYR A 321 -9.93 -3.63 17.51
CA TYR A 321 -8.69 -3.05 18.03
C TYR A 321 -7.81 -2.52 16.89
N ILE A 322 -7.56 -3.32 15.86
CA ILE A 322 -6.79 -2.92 14.68
C ILE A 322 -7.42 -1.69 14.00
N GLU A 323 -8.73 -1.68 13.79
CA GLU A 323 -9.40 -0.56 13.15
C GLU A 323 -9.28 0.73 13.95
N LYS A 324 -9.44 0.63 15.26
CA LYS A 324 -9.38 1.78 16.17
C LYS A 324 -7.97 2.34 16.32
N PHE A 325 -6.96 1.48 16.43
CA PHE A 325 -5.60 1.87 16.83
C PHE A 325 -4.54 1.66 15.74
N ARG A 326 -4.93 1.40 14.49
CA ARG A 326 -3.99 1.10 13.39
C ARG A 326 -2.81 2.06 13.30
N MET A 327 -3.06 3.36 13.31
CA MET A 327 -2.00 4.35 13.17
C MET A 327 -1.12 4.47 14.42
N ASN A 328 -1.66 4.18 15.60
CA ASN A 328 -0.90 4.09 16.85
C ASN A 328 0.03 2.87 16.81
N ILE A 329 -0.47 1.72 16.36
CA ILE A 329 0.32 0.50 16.19
C ILE A 329 1.47 0.75 15.19
N PHE A 330 1.22 1.43 14.06
CA PHE A 330 2.29 1.76 13.13
C PHE A 330 3.28 2.77 13.70
N ALA A 331 2.83 3.73 14.50
CA ALA A 331 3.72 4.68 15.18
C ALA A 331 4.66 3.94 16.15
N ASP A 332 4.12 3.00 16.93
CA ASP A 332 4.92 2.16 17.82
C ASP A 332 5.92 1.30 17.05
N ILE A 333 5.49 0.61 16.00
CA ILE A 333 6.37 -0.23 15.15
C ILE A 333 7.52 0.59 14.55
N ILE A 334 7.23 1.76 13.99
CA ILE A 334 8.26 2.59 13.35
C ILE A 334 9.23 3.12 14.39
N ASP A 335 8.75 3.56 15.55
CA ASP A 335 9.60 4.02 16.64
C ASP A 335 10.52 2.91 17.17
N MET A 336 10.03 1.68 17.32
CA MET A 336 10.85 0.51 17.66
C MET A 336 11.95 0.27 16.62
N ILE A 337 11.63 0.36 15.32
CA ILE A 337 12.62 0.18 14.25
C ILE A 337 13.66 1.31 14.27
N GLU A 338 13.25 2.56 14.49
CA GLU A 338 14.14 3.72 14.46
C GLU A 338 15.03 3.84 15.70
N ARG A 339 14.54 3.38 16.86
CA ARG A 339 15.28 3.45 18.14
C ARG A 339 16.00 2.16 18.52
N ARG A 340 15.96 1.13 17.67
CA ARG A 340 16.66 -0.12 17.96
C ARG A 340 18.14 0.13 18.22
N ASP A 341 18.66 -0.58 19.19
CA ASP A 341 20.11 -0.55 19.46
C ASP A 341 20.88 -1.25 18.35
N PRO A 342 22.09 -0.78 18.01
CA PRO A 342 22.98 -1.51 17.10
C PRO A 342 23.25 -2.93 17.60
N ILE A 343 23.30 -3.89 16.69
CA ILE A 343 23.69 -5.27 17.01
C ILE A 343 25.21 -5.32 17.04
N GLU A 344 25.78 -5.82 18.13
CA GLU A 344 27.22 -6.04 18.25
C GLU A 344 27.68 -7.42 17.74
N CYS A 345 26.75 -8.35 17.56
CA CYS A 345 27.04 -9.69 17.06
C CYS A 345 26.78 -9.81 15.55
N GLU A 346 27.51 -10.71 14.90
CA GLU A 346 27.32 -11.04 13.49
C GLU A 346 25.90 -11.60 13.27
N PRO A 347 25.25 -11.24 12.13
CA PRO A 347 23.98 -11.81 11.74
C PRO A 347 24.04 -13.34 11.66
N GLN A 348 23.00 -14.02 12.11
CA GLN A 348 22.99 -15.47 12.23
C GLN A 348 22.42 -16.19 11.00
N THR A 349 21.68 -15.46 10.16
CA THR A 349 21.01 -16.01 8.98
C THR A 349 21.51 -15.35 7.68
N ARG A 350 20.93 -15.78 6.58
CA ARG A 350 21.21 -15.19 5.24
C ARG A 350 20.50 -13.88 4.97
N PHE A 351 19.83 -13.28 5.97
CA PHE A 351 19.04 -12.05 5.86
C PHE A 351 19.56 -10.95 6.80
N PRO A 352 20.83 -10.55 6.70
CA PRO A 352 21.44 -9.64 7.67
C PRO A 352 20.68 -8.31 7.79
N GLU A 353 20.20 -7.75 6.70
CA GLU A 353 19.48 -6.47 6.72
C GLU A 353 18.11 -6.60 7.41
N PHE A 354 17.47 -7.76 7.30
CA PHE A 354 16.23 -8.04 8.00
C PHE A 354 16.46 -8.22 9.50
N GLU A 355 17.50 -8.96 9.86
CA GLU A 355 17.90 -9.15 11.24
C GLU A 355 18.24 -7.83 11.93
N GLU A 356 19.11 -7.04 11.34
CA GLU A 356 19.51 -5.74 11.87
C GLU A 356 18.36 -4.76 11.99
N THR A 357 17.33 -4.91 11.16
CA THR A 357 16.23 -3.94 11.11
C THR A 357 15.02 -4.43 11.88
N ILE A 358 14.44 -5.53 11.48
CA ILE A 358 13.13 -5.98 11.97
C ILE A 358 13.27 -6.92 13.16
N LEU A 359 14.14 -7.92 13.07
CA LEU A 359 14.29 -8.87 14.17
C LEU A 359 14.86 -8.15 15.40
N ARG A 360 15.88 -7.33 15.23
CA ARG A 360 16.45 -6.54 16.33
C ARG A 360 15.44 -5.58 16.97
N ALA A 361 14.60 -4.94 16.17
CA ALA A 361 13.54 -4.07 16.68
C ALA A 361 12.44 -4.84 17.44
N ALA A 362 12.28 -6.14 17.17
CA ALA A 362 11.31 -6.99 17.84
C ALA A 362 11.83 -7.53 19.19
N CYS A 363 13.16 -7.54 19.40
CA CYS A 363 13.80 -7.99 20.63
C CYS A 363 13.88 -6.86 21.66
N ASP A 364 13.70 -7.20 22.93
CA ASP A 364 13.84 -6.26 24.02
C ASP A 364 15.31 -6.05 24.42
N ASP A 365 16.17 -7.08 24.22
CA ASP A 365 17.61 -7.01 24.47
C ASP A 365 18.42 -7.93 23.53
N GLU A 366 19.76 -7.92 23.68
CA GLU A 366 20.67 -8.72 22.86
C GLU A 366 20.62 -10.22 23.17
N GLU A 367 20.30 -10.62 24.40
CA GLU A 367 20.14 -12.03 24.78
C GLU A 367 18.92 -12.63 24.09
N GLU A 368 17.81 -11.90 24.06
CA GLU A 368 16.62 -12.29 23.31
C GLU A 368 16.91 -12.43 21.82
N TYR A 369 17.69 -11.51 21.23
CA TYR A 369 18.10 -11.59 19.82
C TYR A 369 18.93 -12.85 19.52
N ARG A 370 19.87 -13.21 20.40
CA ARG A 370 20.70 -14.41 20.22
C ARG A 370 19.90 -15.71 20.32
N ASN A 371 18.79 -15.68 21.04
CA ASN A 371 17.92 -16.84 21.25
C ASN A 371 16.77 -16.93 20.22
N ALA A 372 16.51 -15.88 19.48
CA ALA A 372 15.47 -15.79 18.44
C ALA A 372 15.93 -16.43 17.12
#